data_f1e916634d4926beaced682f78290dc5
#
_entry.id   f1e916634d4926beaced682f78290dc5
#
_cell.length_a   1.000
_cell.length_b   1.000
_cell.length_c   1.000
_cell.angle_alpha   90.00
_cell.angle_beta   90.00
_cell.angle_gamma   90.00
#
_symmetry.space_group_name_H-M   'P 1'
#
loop_
_entity.id
_entity.type
_entity.pdbx_description
1 polymer ?
#
loop_
_entity_poly.entity_id
_entity_poly.type
_entity_poly.pdbx_seq_one_letter_code
_entity_poly.pdbx_strand_id
1 'polypeptide(L)'
;MFKRKPNPFIAYELAEMKIRTGDLMGATRNITFGIANSDGEIVRNYYETQQPYSVPMKAAFTYLKGLVKINEDRENNIDAAISILNDALAIAPNFNLAKISIDALNAQKPTIQE
;
A
#
# COMPACT_ATOMS: atom_id res chain seq x y z
N MET A 1 2.64 23.09 24.59
CA MET A 1 2.38 21.85 23.86
C MET A 1 2.90 21.96 22.43
N PHE A 2 3.63 20.97 22.00
CA PHE A 2 4.20 20.99 20.65
C PHE A 2 3.23 20.38 19.68
N LYS A 3 2.94 21.10 18.62
CA LYS A 3 2.28 20.50 17.47
C LYS A 3 3.35 19.93 16.57
N ARG A 4 3.33 18.64 16.39
CA ARG A 4 4.24 18.01 15.45
C ARG A 4 3.74 18.25 14.05
N LYS A 5 4.67 18.54 13.17
CA LYS A 5 4.34 18.60 11.76
C LYS A 5 3.93 17.22 11.26
N PRO A 6 2.98 17.14 10.34
CA PRO A 6 2.64 15.87 9.75
C PRO A 6 3.89 15.20 9.18
N ASN A 7 4.03 13.91 9.44
CA ASN A 7 5.17 13.16 8.95
C ASN A 7 4.69 11.91 8.22
N PRO A 8 4.63 11.98 6.87
CA PRO A 8 4.17 10.84 6.09
C PRO A 8 5.02 9.59 6.29
N PHE A 9 6.33 9.75 6.53
CA PHE A 9 7.20 8.58 6.71
C PHE A 9 6.84 7.82 7.97
N ILE A 10 6.57 8.53 9.06
CA ILE A 10 6.14 7.88 10.31
C ILE A 10 4.75 7.26 10.11
N ALA A 11 3.84 7.95 9.44
CA ALA A 11 2.50 7.42 9.18
C ALA A 11 2.59 6.11 8.38
N TYR A 12 3.49 6.02 7.40
CA TYR A 12 3.69 4.80 6.63
C TYR A 12 4.16 3.65 7.53
N GLU A 13 5.17 3.91 8.36
CA GLU A 13 5.71 2.88 9.26
C GLU A 13 4.64 2.39 10.24
N LEU A 14 3.86 3.30 10.78
CA LEU A 14 2.78 2.92 11.70
C LEU A 14 1.71 2.11 10.98
N ALA A 15 1.32 2.52 9.77
CA ALA A 15 0.31 1.79 9.01
C ALA A 15 0.80 0.37 8.71
N GLU A 16 2.04 0.24 8.27
CA GLU A 16 2.62 -1.06 7.94
C GLU A 16 2.62 -1.98 9.17
N MET A 17 3.05 -1.44 10.31
CA MET A 17 3.06 -2.22 11.55
C MET A 17 1.65 -2.64 11.95
N LYS A 18 0.68 -1.73 11.84
CA LYS A 18 -0.70 -2.04 12.22
C LYS A 18 -1.33 -3.09 11.31
N ILE A 19 -0.98 -3.08 10.01
CA ILE A 19 -1.42 -4.14 9.12
C ILE A 19 -0.89 -5.50 9.60
N ARG A 20 0.39 -5.55 9.96
CA ARG A 20 1.00 -6.81 10.42
C ARG A 20 0.39 -7.30 11.72
N THR A 21 -0.03 -6.39 12.59
CA THR A 21 -0.61 -6.78 13.88
C THR A 21 -2.12 -6.93 13.84
N GLY A 22 -2.75 -6.65 12.69
CA GLY A 22 -4.18 -6.84 12.53
C GLY A 22 -5.04 -5.63 12.87
N ASP A 23 -4.43 -4.50 13.21
CA ASP A 23 -5.17 -3.26 13.50
C ASP A 23 -5.47 -2.53 12.20
N LEU A 24 -6.44 -3.04 11.45
CA LEU A 24 -6.74 -2.52 10.12
C LEU A 24 -7.39 -1.14 10.17
N MET A 25 -8.19 -0.86 11.21
CA MET A 25 -8.79 0.46 11.36
C MET A 25 -7.72 1.51 11.65
N GLY A 26 -6.78 1.20 12.52
CA GLY A 26 -5.67 2.09 12.81
C GLY A 26 -4.79 2.32 11.58
N ALA A 27 -4.53 1.24 10.83
CA ALA A 27 -3.76 1.34 9.58
C ALA A 27 -4.47 2.28 8.59
N THR A 28 -5.79 2.11 8.44
CA THR A 28 -6.55 2.95 7.51
C THR A 28 -6.47 4.42 7.89
N ARG A 29 -6.53 4.73 9.19
CA ARG A 29 -6.39 6.13 9.63
C ARG A 29 -5.03 6.70 9.28
N ASN A 30 -3.96 5.93 9.49
CA ASN A 30 -2.61 6.37 9.14
C ASN A 30 -2.46 6.55 7.62
N ILE A 31 -3.07 5.67 6.84
CA ILE A 31 -3.02 5.75 5.38
C ILE A 31 -3.76 7.00 4.90
N THR A 32 -4.95 7.26 5.42
CA THR A 32 -5.72 8.44 5.05
C THR A 32 -4.97 9.72 5.38
N PHE A 33 -4.39 9.77 6.58
CA PHE A 33 -3.54 10.90 6.98
C PHE A 33 -2.36 11.06 6.03
N GLY A 34 -1.70 9.95 5.71
CA GLY A 34 -0.52 9.97 4.86
C GLY A 34 -0.82 10.48 3.45
N ILE A 35 -1.91 10.02 2.87
CA ILE A 35 -2.30 10.47 1.54
C ILE A 35 -2.60 11.97 1.55
N ALA A 36 -3.32 12.43 2.57
CA ALA A 36 -3.68 13.85 2.67
C ALA A 36 -2.47 14.76 2.89
N ASN A 37 -1.39 14.23 3.48
CA ASN A 37 -0.24 15.03 3.86
C ASN A 37 1.02 14.74 3.04
N SER A 38 0.90 13.98 1.96
CA SER A 38 2.02 13.70 1.06
C SER A 38 1.86 14.50 -0.22
N ASP A 39 2.79 15.39 -0.51
CA ASP A 39 2.79 16.08 -1.79
C ASP A 39 3.57 15.26 -2.81
N GLY A 40 3.59 15.71 -4.07
CA GLY A 40 4.17 14.93 -5.16
C GLY A 40 5.69 14.80 -5.11
N GLU A 41 6.35 15.55 -4.23
CA GLU A 41 7.82 15.53 -4.14
C GLU A 41 8.31 14.52 -3.09
N ILE A 42 7.44 14.08 -2.18
CA ILE A 42 7.83 13.16 -1.13
C ILE A 42 7.82 11.74 -1.71
N VAL A 43 8.94 11.05 -1.57
CA VAL A 43 9.10 9.71 -2.14
C VAL A 43 9.51 8.72 -1.06
N ARG A 44 9.25 7.45 -1.32
CA ARG A 44 9.72 6.35 -0.51
C ARG A 44 10.63 5.47 -1.36
N ASN A 45 11.76 5.08 -0.77
CA ASN A 45 12.72 4.20 -1.42
C ASN A 45 12.44 2.75 -1.06
N TYR A 46 12.60 1.86 -2.04
CA TYR A 46 12.42 0.42 -1.86
C TYR A 46 13.67 -0.30 -2.32
N TYR A 47 13.98 -1.40 -1.65
CA TYR A 47 15.25 -2.10 -1.81
C TYR A 47 15.08 -3.60 -2.06
N GLU A 48 13.89 -4.04 -2.48
CA GLU A 48 13.68 -5.46 -2.73
C GLU A 48 14.19 -5.92 -4.10
N THR A 49 14.64 -4.98 -4.93
CA THR A 49 15.23 -5.27 -6.23
C THR A 49 16.74 -5.06 -6.18
N GLN A 50 17.46 -5.54 -7.21
CA GLN A 50 18.91 -5.35 -7.24
C GLN A 50 19.31 -3.88 -7.20
N GLN A 51 18.53 -3.04 -7.89
CA GLN A 51 18.73 -1.60 -7.85
C GLN A 51 17.59 -0.96 -7.11
N PRO A 52 17.87 -0.13 -6.09
CA PRO A 52 16.81 0.56 -5.38
C PRO A 52 15.99 1.43 -6.32
N TYR A 53 14.72 1.61 -5.98
CA TYR A 53 13.84 2.49 -6.74
C TYR A 53 13.01 3.31 -5.77
N SER A 54 12.43 4.41 -6.29
CA SER A 54 11.61 5.32 -5.48
C SER A 54 10.25 5.50 -6.12
N VAL A 55 9.24 5.64 -5.27
CA VAL A 55 7.89 5.96 -5.73
C VAL A 55 7.35 7.12 -4.89
N PRO A 56 6.42 7.93 -5.42
CA PRO A 56 5.76 8.95 -4.59
C PRO A 56 5.10 8.31 -3.38
N MET A 57 5.14 9.02 -2.24
CA MET A 57 4.53 8.49 -1.02
C MET A 57 3.05 8.18 -1.21
N LYS A 58 2.33 8.93 -2.07
CA LYS A 58 0.94 8.61 -2.35
C LYS A 58 0.78 7.21 -2.93
N ALA A 59 1.69 6.81 -3.82
CA ALA A 59 1.66 5.45 -4.37
C ALA A 59 1.94 4.44 -3.27
N ALA A 60 2.91 4.73 -2.40
CA ALA A 60 3.23 3.84 -1.28
C ALA A 60 2.03 3.65 -0.36
N PHE A 61 1.32 4.73 -0.01
CA PHE A 61 0.13 4.62 0.82
C PHE A 61 -1.00 3.89 0.10
N THR A 62 -1.15 4.10 -1.19
CA THR A 62 -2.17 3.40 -1.97
C THR A 62 -1.89 1.89 -1.97
N TYR A 63 -0.62 1.51 -2.05
CA TYR A 63 -0.21 0.12 -1.91
C TYR A 63 -0.65 -0.45 -0.54
N LEU A 64 -0.39 0.28 0.55
CA LEU A 64 -0.82 -0.16 1.87
C LEU A 64 -2.34 -0.28 1.96
N LYS A 65 -3.07 0.63 1.31
CA LYS A 65 -4.53 0.57 1.25
C LYS A 65 -4.99 -0.74 0.62
N GLY A 66 -4.30 -1.20 -0.43
CA GLY A 66 -4.58 -2.49 -1.03
C GLY A 66 -4.34 -3.64 -0.06
N LEU A 67 -3.27 -3.56 0.73
CA LEU A 67 -2.99 -4.58 1.73
C LEU A 67 -4.06 -4.62 2.81
N VAL A 68 -4.55 -3.46 3.25
CA VAL A 68 -5.65 -3.43 4.21
C VAL A 68 -6.88 -4.11 3.61
N LYS A 69 -7.19 -3.80 2.37
CA LYS A 69 -8.38 -4.35 1.71
C LYS A 69 -8.33 -5.87 1.67
N ILE A 70 -7.18 -6.46 1.29
CA ILE A 70 -7.08 -7.91 1.22
C ILE A 70 -7.12 -8.53 2.62
N ASN A 71 -6.57 -7.84 3.63
CA ASN A 71 -6.58 -8.37 4.99
C ASN A 71 -7.95 -8.29 5.66
N GLU A 72 -8.86 -7.47 5.15
CA GLU A 72 -10.23 -7.42 5.64
C GLU A 72 -10.99 -8.69 5.30
N ASP A 73 -10.74 -9.26 4.13
CA ASP A 73 -11.39 -10.49 3.69
C ASP A 73 -10.59 -11.08 2.54
N ARG A 74 -9.74 -12.06 2.85
CA ARG A 74 -8.82 -12.62 1.87
C ARG A 74 -9.52 -13.38 0.74
N GLU A 75 -10.73 -13.86 0.98
CA GLU A 75 -11.45 -14.61 -0.05
C GLU A 75 -12.21 -13.72 -1.00
N ASN A 76 -12.85 -12.67 -0.48
CA ASN A 76 -13.80 -11.88 -1.25
C ASN A 76 -13.23 -10.57 -1.75
N ASN A 77 -12.10 -10.11 -1.20
CA ASN A 77 -11.57 -8.80 -1.54
C ASN A 77 -10.37 -8.83 -2.50
N ILE A 78 -10.11 -9.99 -3.13
CA ILE A 78 -8.95 -10.10 -4.03
C ILE A 78 -9.06 -9.08 -5.18
N ASP A 79 -10.21 -9.03 -5.85
CA ASP A 79 -10.36 -8.12 -7.00
C ASP A 79 -10.32 -6.66 -6.56
N ALA A 80 -10.93 -6.34 -5.41
CA ALA A 80 -10.90 -4.97 -4.90
C ALA A 80 -9.47 -4.56 -4.55
N ALA A 81 -8.71 -5.47 -3.92
CA ALA A 81 -7.31 -5.18 -3.59
C ALA A 81 -6.46 -4.99 -4.83
N ILE A 82 -6.65 -5.84 -5.85
CA ILE A 82 -5.93 -5.70 -7.11
C ILE A 82 -6.23 -4.34 -7.76
N SER A 83 -7.49 -3.92 -7.73
CA SER A 83 -7.88 -2.62 -8.28
C SER A 83 -7.14 -1.49 -7.57
N ILE A 84 -7.05 -1.54 -6.24
CA ILE A 84 -6.34 -0.52 -5.47
C ILE A 84 -4.83 -0.55 -5.79
N LEU A 85 -4.26 -1.76 -5.92
CA LEU A 85 -2.84 -1.89 -6.27
C LEU A 85 -2.56 -1.35 -7.67
N ASN A 86 -3.50 -1.51 -8.59
CA ASN A 86 -3.37 -0.92 -9.92
C ASN A 86 -3.42 0.61 -9.86
N ASP A 87 -4.19 1.18 -8.92
CA ASP A 87 -4.15 2.63 -8.71
C ASP A 87 -2.76 3.08 -8.28
N ALA A 88 -2.10 2.30 -7.43
CA ALA A 88 -0.72 2.60 -7.04
C ALA A 88 0.21 2.57 -8.26
N LEU A 89 0.03 1.59 -9.16
CA LEU A 89 0.83 1.51 -10.38
C LEU A 89 0.52 2.66 -11.34
N ALA A 90 -0.71 3.14 -11.35
CA ALA A 90 -1.05 4.30 -12.18
C ALA A 90 -0.28 5.55 -11.71
N ILE A 91 -0.06 5.68 -10.40
CA ILE A 91 0.74 6.77 -9.85
C ILE A 91 2.23 6.53 -10.11
N ALA A 92 2.69 5.29 -9.95
CA ALA A 92 4.11 4.92 -10.04
C ALA A 92 4.25 3.63 -10.84
N PRO A 93 4.38 3.71 -12.17
CA PRO A 93 4.51 2.48 -13.00
C PRO A 93 5.72 1.62 -12.66
N ASN A 94 6.73 2.18 -12.00
CA ASN A 94 7.94 1.45 -11.59
C ASN A 94 7.79 0.74 -10.25
N PHE A 95 6.60 0.72 -9.66
CA PHE A 95 6.39 0.20 -8.31
C PHE A 95 6.39 -1.33 -8.33
N ASN A 96 7.58 -1.92 -8.24
CA ASN A 96 7.76 -3.36 -8.35
C ASN A 96 6.99 -4.14 -7.27
N LEU A 97 7.00 -3.63 -6.04
CA LEU A 97 6.33 -4.31 -4.93
C LEU A 97 4.82 -4.44 -5.17
N ALA A 98 4.21 -3.40 -5.75
CA ALA A 98 2.79 -3.46 -6.12
C ALA A 98 2.55 -4.51 -7.19
N LYS A 99 3.44 -4.61 -8.19
CA LYS A 99 3.32 -5.62 -9.24
C LYS A 99 3.40 -7.03 -8.68
N ILE A 100 4.35 -7.27 -7.79
CA ILE A 100 4.50 -8.57 -7.14
C ILE A 100 3.25 -8.93 -6.36
N SER A 101 2.68 -7.96 -5.65
CA SER A 101 1.48 -8.20 -4.86
C SER A 101 0.28 -8.53 -5.74
N ILE A 102 0.13 -7.84 -6.87
CA ILE A 102 -0.94 -8.15 -7.82
C ILE A 102 -0.78 -9.57 -8.35
N ASP A 103 0.45 -9.95 -8.72
CA ASP A 103 0.70 -11.29 -9.24
C ASP A 103 0.36 -12.35 -8.19
N ALA A 104 0.74 -12.11 -6.94
CA ALA A 104 0.45 -13.04 -5.85
C ALA A 104 -1.06 -13.18 -5.64
N LEU A 105 -1.81 -12.08 -5.71
CA LEU A 105 -3.26 -12.12 -5.53
C LEU A 105 -3.93 -12.81 -6.70
N ASN A 106 -3.45 -12.59 -7.92
CA ASN A 106 -3.99 -13.31 -9.09
C ASN A 106 -3.79 -14.81 -8.96
N ALA A 107 -2.65 -15.22 -8.41
CA ALA A 107 -2.38 -16.63 -8.19
C ALA A 107 -3.30 -17.25 -7.14
N GLN A 108 -3.87 -16.45 -6.24
CA GLN A 108 -4.77 -16.92 -5.19
C GLN A 108 -6.22 -17.00 -5.64
N LYS A 109 -6.55 -16.44 -6.81
CA LYS A 109 -7.94 -16.49 -7.29
C LYS A 109 -8.33 -17.93 -7.57
N PRO A 110 -9.59 -18.31 -7.23
CA PRO A 110 -10.07 -19.63 -7.62
C PRO A 110 -10.01 -19.77 -9.14
N THR A 111 -9.48 -20.91 -9.59
CA THR A 111 -9.45 -21.21 -11.01
C THR A 111 -10.67 -22.03 -11.35
N ILE A 112 -11.47 -21.56 -12.28
CA ILE A 112 -12.61 -22.31 -12.75
C ILE A 112 -12.12 -23.29 -13.80
N GLN A 113 -12.28 -24.58 -13.52
CA GLN A 113 -11.91 -25.63 -14.45
C GLN A 113 -13.14 -26.01 -15.26
N GLU A 114 -12.99 -25.95 -16.54
CA GLU A 114 -14.07 -26.33 -17.45
C GLU A 114 -14.05 -27.81 -17.73
#